data_8b6a33b64f79e24e0a72bbbddeb9bd9e
#
_entry.id   8b6a33b64f79e24e0a72bbbddeb9bd9e
#
_cell.length_a   1.000
_cell.length_b   1.000
_cell.length_c   1.000
_cell.angle_alpha   90.00
_cell.angle_beta   90.00
_cell.angle_gamma   90.00
#
_symmetry.space_group_name_H-M   'P 1'
#
loop_
_entity.id
_entity.type
_entity.pdbx_description
1 polymer ?
#
loop_
_entity_poly.entity_id
_entity_poly.type
_entity_poly.pdbx_seq_one_letter_code
_entity_poly.pdbx_strand_id
1 'polypeptide(L)'
;MKVMILAAGYGKRMLPITKETPKPLLKVSNKTLIQRNIEILINSGFNEIVINTAYLGSMIIEHVTKCFPSADIKFSKEENPLGTGGGVMKALDLLGTDPFLLINSDIFHNIVINDLKQVTDKAHIVGVPNPDHNLEGDFSLNGNTVIIKEGQNDFTWSGISVINPCIFDDIKSKEGAFDMWNSVLKKYIENSDVTGEVTQSNWIDTGTIERLELAN
;
A
#
# COMPACT_ATOMS: atom_id res chain seq x y z
N MET A 1 -2.24 16.43 -0.56
CA MET A 1 -2.39 15.10 0.10
C MET A 1 -1.05 14.40 0.03
N LYS A 2 -0.53 13.93 1.16
CA LYS A 2 0.69 13.12 1.25
C LYS A 2 0.45 11.68 0.81
N VAL A 3 1.52 10.96 0.55
CA VAL A 3 1.47 9.53 0.20
C VAL A 3 2.35 8.73 1.15
N MET A 4 1.87 7.55 1.55
CA MET A 4 2.65 6.52 2.24
C MET A 4 2.87 5.33 1.31
N ILE A 5 4.12 4.98 1.04
CA ILE A 5 4.49 3.76 0.30
C ILE A 5 5.00 2.72 1.30
N LEU A 6 4.36 1.54 1.33
CA LEU A 6 4.77 0.42 2.20
C LEU A 6 5.86 -0.41 1.53
N ALA A 7 7.10 -0.32 2.03
CA ALA A 7 8.27 -0.94 1.44
C ALA A 7 9.18 -1.71 2.44
N ALA A 8 8.73 -1.93 3.68
CA ALA A 8 9.56 -2.51 4.75
C ALA A 8 9.57 -4.05 4.80
N GLY A 9 8.77 -4.74 3.98
CA GLY A 9 8.55 -6.19 4.06
C GLY A 9 9.77 -7.04 3.69
N TYR A 10 9.88 -8.24 4.29
CA TYR A 10 10.96 -9.22 4.00
C TYR A 10 10.91 -9.84 2.61
N GLY A 11 9.74 -9.86 1.95
CA GLY A 11 9.58 -10.54 0.66
C GLY A 11 9.79 -12.06 0.70
N LYS A 12 9.48 -12.73 1.80
CA LYS A 12 9.78 -14.17 2.05
C LYS A 12 9.29 -15.12 0.97
N ARG A 13 8.16 -14.82 0.32
CA ARG A 13 7.58 -15.64 -0.76
C ARG A 13 8.41 -15.61 -2.06
N MET A 14 9.34 -14.68 -2.18
CA MET A 14 10.21 -14.50 -3.34
C MET A 14 11.67 -14.93 -3.08
N LEU A 15 11.91 -15.68 -2.02
CA LEU A 15 13.23 -16.29 -1.80
C LEU A 15 13.54 -17.28 -2.95
N PRO A 16 14.84 -17.36 -3.39
CA PRO A 16 16.02 -16.72 -2.81
C PRO A 16 16.30 -15.29 -3.28
N ILE A 17 15.57 -14.74 -4.26
CA ILE A 17 15.87 -13.44 -4.91
C ILE A 17 15.93 -12.33 -3.86
N THR A 18 14.98 -12.34 -2.91
CA THR A 18 14.89 -11.30 -1.87
C THR A 18 15.93 -11.43 -0.75
N LYS A 19 16.85 -12.36 -0.81
CA LYS A 19 18.04 -12.36 0.08
C LYS A 19 18.98 -11.19 -0.23
N GLU A 20 19.10 -10.82 -1.50
CA GLU A 20 20.07 -9.83 -1.98
C GLU A 20 19.40 -8.56 -2.50
N THR A 21 18.15 -8.65 -2.98
CA THR A 21 17.43 -7.52 -3.55
C THR A 21 16.08 -7.39 -2.87
N PRO A 22 15.80 -6.27 -2.17
CA PRO A 22 14.48 -6.09 -1.52
C PRO A 22 13.38 -6.03 -2.58
N LYS A 23 12.20 -6.61 -2.27
CA LYS A 23 11.08 -6.75 -3.21
C LYS A 23 10.74 -5.46 -3.98
N PRO A 24 10.69 -4.25 -3.36
CA PRO A 24 10.41 -3.01 -4.07
C PRO A 24 11.40 -2.66 -5.18
N LEU A 25 12.61 -3.23 -5.14
CA LEU A 25 13.66 -3.03 -6.16
C LEU A 25 13.66 -4.09 -7.27
N LEU A 26 12.76 -5.06 -7.22
CA LEU A 26 12.58 -5.99 -8.34
C LEU A 26 12.02 -5.24 -9.53
N LYS A 27 12.46 -5.65 -10.73
CA LYS A 27 12.14 -4.93 -11.96
C LYS A 27 10.99 -5.59 -12.70
N VAL A 28 10.15 -4.75 -13.27
CA VAL A 28 9.22 -5.07 -14.34
C VAL A 28 9.69 -4.29 -15.56
N SER A 29 10.03 -4.99 -16.63
CA SER A 29 10.78 -4.43 -17.76
C SER A 29 12.07 -3.75 -17.27
N ASN A 30 12.27 -2.47 -17.52
CA ASN A 30 13.52 -1.78 -17.18
C ASN A 30 13.47 -0.95 -15.90
N LYS A 31 12.34 -0.93 -15.16
CA LYS A 31 12.15 -0.10 -13.96
C LYS A 31 11.80 -0.93 -12.75
N THR A 32 12.27 -0.52 -11.57
CA THR A 32 11.88 -1.17 -10.32
C THR A 32 10.40 -0.88 -9.99
N LEU A 33 9.77 -1.77 -9.22
CA LEU A 33 8.38 -1.60 -8.79
C LEU A 33 8.18 -0.27 -8.07
N ILE A 34 9.06 0.05 -7.12
CA ILE A 34 8.96 1.30 -6.36
C ILE A 34 9.18 2.54 -7.26
N GLN A 35 10.09 2.46 -8.24
CA GLN A 35 10.29 3.56 -9.19
C GLN A 35 9.03 3.83 -10.01
N ARG A 36 8.35 2.79 -10.50
CA ARG A 36 7.09 2.92 -11.24
C ARG A 36 6.02 3.60 -10.40
N ASN A 37 5.84 3.13 -9.17
CA ASN A 37 4.83 3.69 -8.27
C ASN A 37 5.11 5.17 -7.95
N ILE A 38 6.38 5.54 -7.69
CA ILE A 38 6.75 6.94 -7.46
C ILE A 38 6.50 7.79 -8.72
N GLU A 39 6.85 7.31 -9.92
CA GLU A 39 6.57 8.02 -11.17
C GLU A 39 5.06 8.25 -11.38
N ILE A 40 4.23 7.24 -11.14
CA ILE A 40 2.76 7.38 -11.21
C ILE A 40 2.28 8.45 -10.23
N LEU A 41 2.75 8.42 -8.99
CA LEU A 41 2.38 9.39 -7.95
C LEU A 41 2.76 10.82 -8.34
N ILE A 42 4.01 11.04 -8.75
CA ILE A 42 4.49 12.37 -9.16
C ILE A 42 3.70 12.87 -10.38
N ASN A 43 3.48 12.03 -11.39
CA ASN A 43 2.71 12.38 -12.57
C ASN A 43 1.24 12.69 -12.26
N SER A 44 0.72 12.12 -11.16
CA SER A 44 -0.61 12.40 -10.63
C SER A 44 -0.64 13.59 -9.66
N GLY A 45 0.49 14.32 -9.53
CA GLY A 45 0.60 15.53 -8.71
C GLY A 45 0.65 15.29 -7.20
N PHE A 46 1.11 14.10 -6.78
CA PHE A 46 1.46 13.83 -5.39
C PHE A 46 2.95 14.11 -5.19
N ASN A 47 3.27 15.16 -4.43
CA ASN A 47 4.65 15.67 -4.33
C ASN A 47 5.32 15.36 -2.98
N GLU A 48 4.56 14.98 -1.94
CA GLU A 48 5.08 14.66 -0.63
C GLU A 48 4.90 13.16 -0.37
N ILE A 49 6.01 12.41 -0.35
CA ILE A 49 5.99 10.95 -0.26
C ILE A 49 6.75 10.50 0.98
N VAL A 50 6.14 9.62 1.76
CA VAL A 50 6.77 8.92 2.89
C VAL A 50 6.92 7.45 2.53
N ILE A 51 8.10 6.88 2.74
CA ILE A 51 8.39 5.47 2.44
C ILE A 51 8.89 4.80 3.71
N ASN A 52 8.21 3.75 4.20
CA ASN A 52 8.80 2.97 5.29
C ASN A 52 9.82 1.97 4.75
N THR A 53 10.88 1.76 5.51
CA THR A 53 11.97 0.85 5.15
C THR A 53 12.45 0.08 6.37
N ALA A 54 12.76 -1.21 6.19
CA ALA A 54 13.39 -2.05 7.20
C ALA A 54 14.41 -2.99 6.55
N TYR A 55 13.98 -4.16 6.13
CA TYR A 55 14.83 -5.18 5.52
C TYR A 55 15.48 -4.66 4.22
N LEU A 56 16.81 -4.69 4.16
CA LEU A 56 17.60 -4.11 3.06
C LEU A 56 17.21 -2.66 2.74
N GLY A 57 16.72 -1.91 3.75
CA GLY A 57 16.17 -0.57 3.59
C GLY A 57 17.16 0.46 3.04
N SER A 58 18.47 0.31 3.33
CA SER A 58 19.51 1.17 2.76
C SER A 58 19.56 1.12 1.24
N MET A 59 19.35 -0.04 0.63
CA MET A 59 19.29 -0.20 -0.82
C MET A 59 18.10 0.55 -1.42
N ILE A 60 16.93 0.49 -0.75
CA ILE A 60 15.74 1.21 -1.19
C ILE A 60 15.98 2.73 -1.13
N ILE A 61 16.54 3.21 -0.01
CA ILE A 61 16.85 4.64 0.19
C ILE A 61 17.82 5.13 -0.88
N GLU A 62 18.93 4.42 -1.10
CA GLU A 62 19.93 4.78 -2.10
C GLU A 62 19.32 4.83 -3.51
N HIS A 63 18.58 3.80 -3.90
CA HIS A 63 17.94 3.74 -5.21
C HIS A 63 16.95 4.89 -5.43
N VAL A 64 16.06 5.12 -4.47
CA VAL A 64 15.03 6.18 -4.57
C VAL A 64 15.67 7.56 -4.60
N THR A 65 16.65 7.83 -3.73
CA THR A 65 17.36 9.13 -3.71
C THR A 65 18.10 9.38 -5.03
N LYS A 66 18.68 8.34 -5.62
CA LYS A 66 19.37 8.45 -6.93
C LYS A 66 18.38 8.69 -8.07
N CYS A 67 17.24 8.02 -8.08
CA CYS A 67 16.25 8.14 -9.16
C CYS A 67 15.44 9.44 -9.07
N PHE A 68 15.23 9.97 -7.87
CA PHE A 68 14.35 11.14 -7.61
C PHE A 68 15.04 12.20 -6.73
N PRO A 69 16.18 12.77 -7.15
CA PRO A 69 16.98 13.66 -6.32
C PRO A 69 16.29 14.98 -5.95
N SER A 70 15.26 15.38 -6.68
CA SER A 70 14.52 16.63 -6.47
C SER A 70 13.12 16.42 -5.88
N ALA A 71 12.72 15.18 -5.58
CA ALA A 71 11.40 14.88 -5.01
C ALA A 71 11.42 15.02 -3.48
N ASP A 72 10.31 15.50 -2.89
CA ASP A 72 10.14 15.53 -1.42
C ASP A 72 9.76 14.14 -0.92
N ILE A 73 10.79 13.31 -0.69
CA ILE A 73 10.64 11.94 -0.22
C ILE A 73 11.29 11.79 1.15
N LYS A 74 10.51 11.38 2.14
CA LYS A 74 10.97 11.11 3.51
C LYS A 74 10.93 9.62 3.81
N PHE A 75 11.86 9.14 4.64
CA PHE A 75 11.95 7.73 4.99
C PHE A 75 11.62 7.50 6.46
N SER A 76 10.61 6.65 6.73
CA SER A 76 10.31 6.11 8.05
C SER A 76 11.06 4.80 8.24
N LYS A 77 12.20 4.83 8.95
CA LYS A 77 13.05 3.66 9.16
C LYS A 77 12.55 2.81 10.32
N GLU A 78 12.39 1.52 10.07
CA GLU A 78 12.03 0.51 11.07
C GLU A 78 13.26 -0.38 11.36
N GLU A 79 13.49 -0.77 12.60
CA GLU A 79 14.54 -1.74 12.95
C GLU A 79 14.19 -3.14 12.44
N ASN A 80 12.92 -3.50 12.59
CA ASN A 80 12.30 -4.72 12.07
C ASN A 80 10.97 -4.36 11.44
N PRO A 81 10.50 -5.09 10.41
CA PRO A 81 9.21 -4.84 9.80
C PRO A 81 8.06 -4.87 10.82
N LEU A 82 7.34 -3.77 10.93
CA LEU A 82 6.21 -3.58 11.87
C LEU A 82 4.86 -4.03 11.29
N GLY A 83 4.85 -4.65 10.12
CA GLY A 83 3.62 -4.93 9.38
C GLY A 83 3.06 -3.68 8.72
N THR A 84 1.97 -3.85 7.96
CA THR A 84 1.40 -2.74 7.19
C THR A 84 0.77 -1.67 8.08
N GLY A 85 0.06 -2.06 9.14
CA GLY A 85 -0.54 -1.12 10.09
C GLY A 85 0.49 -0.47 11.02
N GLY A 86 1.43 -1.25 11.57
CA GLY A 86 2.49 -0.73 12.44
C GLY A 86 3.44 0.21 11.71
N GLY A 87 3.74 -0.08 10.44
CA GLY A 87 4.56 0.79 9.59
C GLY A 87 3.90 2.15 9.34
N VAL A 88 2.59 2.17 9.06
CA VAL A 88 1.84 3.43 8.95
C VAL A 88 1.82 4.17 10.27
N MET A 89 1.49 3.49 11.37
CA MET A 89 1.43 4.12 12.71
C MET A 89 2.75 4.79 13.08
N LYS A 90 3.88 4.14 12.82
CA LYS A 90 5.22 4.74 13.04
C LYS A 90 5.47 5.96 12.17
N ALA A 91 4.90 6.03 10.98
CA ALA A 91 5.10 7.12 10.04
C ALA A 91 4.14 8.31 10.24
N LEU A 92 3.17 8.25 11.19
CA LEU A 92 2.15 9.28 11.38
C LEU A 92 2.74 10.66 11.61
N ASP A 93 3.85 10.80 12.35
CA ASP A 93 4.52 12.09 12.57
C ASP A 93 5.00 12.74 11.26
N LEU A 94 5.37 11.95 10.26
CA LEU A 94 5.76 12.42 8.92
C LEU A 94 4.54 12.69 8.03
N LEU A 95 3.49 11.90 8.19
CA LEU A 95 2.25 11.99 7.41
C LEU A 95 1.39 13.19 7.85
N GLY A 96 1.34 13.48 9.16
CA GLY A 96 0.53 14.56 9.72
C GLY A 96 -0.88 14.11 10.06
N THR A 97 -1.80 15.07 10.11
CA THR A 97 -3.19 14.87 10.57
C THR A 97 -4.22 14.79 9.45
N ASP A 98 -3.83 15.16 8.23
CA ASP A 98 -4.72 15.13 7.07
C ASP A 98 -4.76 13.73 6.43
N PRO A 99 -5.86 13.37 5.76
CA PRO A 99 -5.92 12.13 4.98
C PRO A 99 -4.77 12.01 3.99
N PHE A 100 -4.22 10.79 3.87
CA PHE A 100 -3.11 10.47 2.99
C PHE A 100 -3.42 9.25 2.11
N LEU A 101 -2.79 9.18 0.96
CA LEU A 101 -2.84 8.00 0.09
C LEU A 101 -1.86 6.95 0.63
N LEU A 102 -2.35 5.73 0.83
CA LEU A 102 -1.56 4.55 1.17
C LEU A 102 -1.43 3.67 -0.07
N ILE A 103 -0.21 3.21 -0.38
CA ILE A 103 0.03 2.32 -1.49
C ILE A 103 1.09 1.26 -1.13
N ASN A 104 0.85 0.01 -1.54
CA ASN A 104 1.84 -1.05 -1.45
C ASN A 104 2.91 -0.89 -2.54
N SER A 105 4.19 -1.03 -2.17
CA SER A 105 5.31 -0.90 -3.12
C SER A 105 5.44 -2.06 -4.10
N ASP A 106 4.75 -3.17 -3.86
CA ASP A 106 4.88 -4.44 -4.56
C ASP A 106 3.71 -4.73 -5.50
N ILE A 107 2.97 -3.72 -5.88
CA ILE A 107 1.94 -3.80 -6.91
C ILE A 107 2.43 -3.18 -8.22
N PHE A 108 2.06 -3.81 -9.32
CA PHE A 108 2.18 -3.27 -10.66
C PHE A 108 0.78 -2.87 -11.14
N HIS A 109 0.56 -1.61 -11.52
CA HIS A 109 -0.79 -1.13 -11.83
C HIS A 109 -0.80 0.07 -12.80
N ASN A 110 -1.99 0.28 -13.41
CA ASN A 110 -2.34 1.47 -14.19
C ASN A 110 -3.57 2.19 -13.60
N ILE A 111 -3.84 1.99 -12.32
CA ILE A 111 -5.00 2.59 -11.64
C ILE A 111 -4.86 4.12 -11.65
N VAL A 112 -5.92 4.82 -12.06
CA VAL A 112 -6.00 6.29 -12.00
C VAL A 112 -6.26 6.68 -10.56
N ILE A 113 -5.34 7.46 -9.97
CA ILE A 113 -5.36 7.81 -8.54
C ILE A 113 -5.69 9.29 -8.29
N ASN A 114 -5.91 10.08 -9.34
CA ASN A 114 -6.13 11.53 -9.21
C ASN A 114 -7.41 11.86 -8.42
N ASP A 115 -8.47 11.09 -8.64
CA ASP A 115 -9.77 11.33 -8.04
C ASP A 115 -9.82 10.97 -6.55
N LEU A 116 -8.88 10.15 -6.09
CA LEU A 116 -8.74 9.77 -4.68
C LEU A 116 -8.38 10.95 -3.76
N LYS A 117 -7.92 12.07 -4.30
CA LYS A 117 -7.60 13.29 -3.52
C LYS A 117 -8.78 13.91 -2.77
N GLN A 118 -10.00 13.54 -3.12
CA GLN A 118 -11.23 14.13 -2.58
C GLN A 118 -11.90 13.31 -1.47
N VAL A 119 -11.36 12.15 -1.15
CA VAL A 119 -11.95 11.24 -0.17
C VAL A 119 -11.42 11.53 1.22
N THR A 120 -12.27 11.64 2.24
CA THR A 120 -11.88 12.25 3.51
C THR A 120 -12.36 11.61 4.80
N ASP A 121 -13.31 10.69 4.82
CA ASP A 121 -13.89 10.19 6.08
C ASP A 121 -12.89 9.34 6.91
N LYS A 122 -13.16 8.10 7.18
CA LYS A 122 -12.25 7.22 7.94
C LYS A 122 -11.24 6.56 7.00
N ALA A 123 -11.74 5.87 6.00
CA ALA A 123 -10.94 5.27 4.95
C ALA A 123 -11.75 5.10 3.66
N HIS A 124 -11.03 5.10 2.55
CA HIS A 124 -11.55 4.72 1.25
C HIS A 124 -10.60 3.72 0.61
N ILE A 125 -11.09 2.57 0.18
CA ILE A 125 -10.27 1.52 -0.41
C ILE A 125 -10.58 1.30 -1.88
N VAL A 126 -9.55 0.98 -2.66
CA VAL A 126 -9.68 0.65 -4.07
C VAL A 126 -9.64 -0.87 -4.23
N GLY A 127 -10.69 -1.42 -4.82
CA GLY A 127 -10.80 -2.84 -5.15
C GLY A 127 -10.49 -3.13 -6.60
N VAL A 128 -10.12 -4.39 -6.83
CA VAL A 128 -9.96 -5.00 -8.15
C VAL A 128 -10.75 -6.30 -8.20
N PRO A 129 -11.09 -6.83 -9.40
CA PRO A 129 -11.63 -8.18 -9.53
C PRO A 129 -10.74 -9.20 -8.83
N ASN A 130 -11.34 -10.23 -8.25
CA ASN A 130 -10.58 -11.27 -7.54
C ASN A 130 -9.62 -11.98 -8.50
N PRO A 131 -8.31 -11.93 -8.23
CA PRO A 131 -7.33 -12.68 -9.00
C PRO A 131 -7.34 -14.17 -8.61
N ASP A 132 -6.77 -15.04 -9.45
CA ASP A 132 -6.73 -16.49 -9.22
C ASP A 132 -6.16 -16.91 -7.85
N HIS A 133 -5.29 -16.09 -7.28
CA HIS A 133 -4.68 -16.37 -5.97
C HIS A 133 -5.49 -15.85 -4.77
N ASN A 134 -6.61 -15.15 -4.99
CA ASN A 134 -7.54 -14.66 -3.97
C ASN A 134 -9.00 -14.74 -4.47
N LEU A 135 -9.47 -15.93 -4.79
CA LEU A 135 -10.83 -16.15 -5.31
C LEU A 135 -11.91 -15.85 -4.26
N GLU A 136 -11.58 -15.92 -2.98
CA GLU A 136 -12.52 -15.59 -1.90
C GLU A 136 -12.73 -14.08 -1.76
N GLY A 137 -11.82 -13.26 -2.29
CA GLY A 137 -11.86 -11.81 -2.17
C GLY A 137 -11.68 -11.31 -0.74
N ASP A 138 -11.56 -10.01 -0.60
CA ASP A 138 -11.37 -9.38 0.70
C ASP A 138 -12.64 -8.66 1.17
N PHE A 139 -13.42 -8.09 0.24
CA PHE A 139 -14.61 -7.29 0.55
C PHE A 139 -15.63 -7.28 -0.59
N SER A 140 -16.82 -6.77 -0.27
CA SER A 140 -17.89 -6.46 -1.22
C SER A 140 -18.34 -5.02 -1.02
N LEU A 141 -19.15 -4.50 -1.94
CA LEU A 141 -19.73 -3.16 -1.83
C LEU A 141 -21.26 -3.22 -1.69
N ASN A 142 -21.78 -2.38 -0.79
CA ASN A 142 -23.19 -2.01 -0.74
C ASN A 142 -23.31 -0.51 -1.08
N GLY A 143 -23.66 -0.20 -2.32
CA GLY A 143 -23.44 1.14 -2.87
C GLY A 143 -21.92 1.42 -2.92
N ASN A 144 -21.47 2.42 -2.19
CA ASN A 144 -20.05 2.73 -1.99
C ASN A 144 -19.51 2.31 -0.60
N THR A 145 -20.35 1.72 0.25
CA THR A 145 -19.92 1.23 1.58
C THR A 145 -19.27 -0.12 1.45
N VAL A 146 -18.08 -0.27 2.04
CA VAL A 146 -17.36 -1.54 2.12
C VAL A 146 -18.01 -2.44 3.16
N ILE A 147 -18.26 -3.69 2.77
CA ILE A 147 -18.76 -4.74 3.66
C ILE A 147 -17.93 -6.02 3.52
N ILE A 148 -17.91 -6.84 4.55
CA ILE A 148 -17.34 -8.19 4.50
C ILE A 148 -18.49 -9.18 4.61
N LYS A 149 -18.67 -10.02 3.59
CA LYS A 149 -19.66 -11.09 3.56
C LYS A 149 -19.13 -12.32 4.26
N GLU A 150 -20.04 -13.11 4.83
CA GLU A 150 -19.72 -14.50 5.19
C GLU A 150 -19.51 -15.31 3.91
N GLY A 151 -18.32 -15.93 3.77
CA GLY A 151 -17.94 -16.67 2.57
C GLY A 151 -17.24 -15.78 1.52
N GLN A 152 -17.64 -15.90 0.26
CA GLN A 152 -16.98 -15.23 -0.84
C GLN A 152 -17.34 -13.74 -0.94
N ASN A 153 -16.33 -12.90 -1.01
CA ASN A 153 -16.43 -11.49 -1.32
C ASN A 153 -16.18 -11.22 -2.81
N ASP A 154 -16.64 -10.08 -3.29
CA ASP A 154 -16.68 -9.79 -4.72
C ASP A 154 -15.36 -9.22 -5.24
N PHE A 155 -14.55 -8.62 -4.36
CA PHE A 155 -13.36 -7.85 -4.73
C PHE A 155 -12.17 -8.10 -3.82
N THR A 156 -10.98 -7.95 -4.39
CA THR A 156 -9.70 -7.95 -3.67
C THR A 156 -9.24 -6.51 -3.45
N TRP A 157 -8.75 -6.20 -2.25
CA TRP A 157 -8.12 -4.92 -1.97
C TRP A 157 -6.83 -4.76 -2.77
N SER A 158 -6.77 -3.73 -3.59
CA SER A 158 -5.63 -3.47 -4.48
C SER A 158 -4.32 -3.11 -3.76
N GLY A 159 -4.37 -2.82 -2.46
CA GLY A 159 -3.25 -2.23 -1.72
C GLY A 159 -3.16 -0.71 -1.91
N ILE A 160 -4.20 -0.07 -2.47
CA ILE A 160 -4.34 1.38 -2.59
C ILE A 160 -5.53 1.82 -1.74
N SER A 161 -5.35 2.88 -0.94
CA SER A 161 -6.40 3.43 -0.08
C SER A 161 -6.12 4.89 0.25
N VAL A 162 -7.15 5.65 0.54
CA VAL A 162 -7.04 6.91 1.29
C VAL A 162 -7.34 6.62 2.75
N ILE A 163 -6.48 7.05 3.64
CA ILE A 163 -6.55 6.78 5.07
C ILE A 163 -6.56 8.10 5.83
N ASN A 164 -7.56 8.28 6.69
CA ASN A 164 -7.54 9.35 7.66
C ASN A 164 -6.75 8.89 8.90
N PRO A 165 -5.74 9.65 9.36
CA PRO A 165 -4.93 9.28 10.53
C PRO A 165 -5.74 8.97 11.79
N CYS A 166 -6.94 9.54 11.94
CA CYS A 166 -7.79 9.33 13.12
C CYS A 166 -8.18 7.86 13.35
N ILE A 167 -8.09 6.98 12.32
CA ILE A 167 -8.36 5.55 12.51
C ILE A 167 -7.33 4.85 13.41
N PHE A 168 -6.20 5.49 13.69
CA PHE A 168 -5.17 4.99 14.60
C PHE A 168 -5.35 5.47 16.05
N ASP A 169 -6.27 6.40 16.34
CA ASP A 169 -6.42 6.99 17.67
C ASP A 169 -6.68 5.96 18.75
N ASP A 170 -7.48 4.94 18.48
CA ASP A 170 -7.84 3.89 19.43
C ASP A 170 -6.73 2.84 19.64
N ILE A 171 -5.71 2.84 18.81
CA ILE A 171 -4.64 1.82 18.81
C ILE A 171 -3.24 2.41 18.97
N LYS A 172 -3.12 3.71 19.33
CA LYS A 172 -1.83 4.39 19.53
C LYS A 172 -0.90 3.70 20.54
N SER A 173 -1.47 2.96 21.49
CA SER A 173 -0.72 2.18 22.49
C SER A 173 -0.35 0.77 22.01
N LYS A 174 -0.75 0.36 20.79
CA LYS A 174 -0.45 -0.98 20.26
C LYS A 174 1.03 -1.08 19.91
N GLU A 175 1.72 -1.99 20.56
CA GLU A 175 3.12 -2.28 20.30
C GLU A 175 3.29 -3.46 19.35
N GLY A 176 4.47 -3.52 18.68
CA GLY A 176 4.84 -4.61 17.81
C GLY A 176 4.29 -4.53 16.40
N ALA A 177 4.42 -5.63 15.66
CA ALA A 177 4.00 -5.71 14.28
C ALA A 177 2.51 -6.07 14.17
N PHE A 178 1.77 -5.33 13.35
CA PHE A 178 0.36 -5.64 13.03
C PHE A 178 0.02 -5.21 11.60
N ASP A 179 -1.00 -5.87 11.05
CA ASP A 179 -1.48 -5.59 9.69
C ASP A 179 -2.56 -4.50 9.66
N MET A 180 -2.69 -3.85 8.50
CA MET A 180 -3.65 -2.79 8.28
C MET A 180 -5.09 -3.31 8.20
N TRP A 181 -5.30 -4.46 7.55
CA TRP A 181 -6.63 -4.97 7.27
C TRP A 181 -7.36 -5.44 8.54
N ASN A 182 -6.82 -6.46 9.21
CA ASN A 182 -7.50 -7.06 10.37
C ASN A 182 -7.38 -6.21 11.63
N SER A 183 -6.25 -5.51 11.79
CA SER A 183 -5.98 -4.76 13.02
C SER A 183 -6.51 -3.34 13.02
N VAL A 184 -6.79 -2.77 11.85
CA VAL A 184 -7.20 -1.37 11.73
C VAL A 184 -8.51 -1.24 10.95
N LEU A 185 -8.54 -1.62 9.67
CA LEU A 185 -9.68 -1.35 8.77
C LEU A 185 -10.92 -2.14 9.15
N LYS A 186 -10.78 -3.41 9.53
CA LYS A 186 -11.92 -4.32 9.78
C LYS A 186 -12.93 -3.75 10.77
N LYS A 187 -12.48 -3.15 11.86
CA LYS A 187 -13.33 -2.49 12.86
C LYS A 187 -14.20 -1.38 12.24
N TYR A 188 -13.61 -0.56 11.37
CA TYR A 188 -14.32 0.54 10.72
C TYR A 188 -15.22 0.03 9.60
N ILE A 189 -14.87 -1.06 8.92
CA ILE A 189 -15.74 -1.73 7.94
C ILE A 189 -17.00 -2.28 8.64
N GLU A 190 -16.85 -2.95 9.79
CA GLU A 190 -17.95 -3.48 10.60
C GLU A 190 -18.91 -2.37 11.07
N ASN A 191 -18.40 -1.14 11.27
CA ASN A 191 -19.19 0.04 11.61
C ASN A 191 -19.74 0.80 10.38
N SER A 192 -19.51 0.30 9.15
CA SER A 192 -19.90 0.98 7.90
C SER A 192 -19.23 2.35 7.67
N ASP A 193 -18.05 2.56 8.27
CA ASP A 193 -17.28 3.81 8.20
C ASP A 193 -16.22 3.82 7.08
N VAL A 194 -16.15 2.76 6.27
CA VAL A 194 -15.22 2.64 5.15
C VAL A 194 -15.97 2.64 3.85
N THR A 195 -15.56 3.52 2.95
CA THR A 195 -16.06 3.55 1.58
C THR A 195 -15.08 2.88 0.62
N GLY A 196 -15.54 2.56 -0.58
CA GLY A 196 -14.69 1.96 -1.59
C GLY A 196 -15.20 2.16 -3.00
N GLU A 197 -14.29 1.96 -3.93
CA GLU A 197 -14.56 1.89 -5.36
C GLU A 197 -13.85 0.69 -5.99
N VAL A 198 -14.24 0.31 -7.18
CA VAL A 198 -13.66 -0.82 -7.92
C VAL A 198 -13.18 -0.35 -9.28
N THR A 199 -11.98 -0.77 -9.65
CA THR A 199 -11.41 -0.48 -10.96
C THR A 199 -11.19 -1.75 -11.76
N GLN A 200 -11.31 -1.64 -13.09
CA GLN A 200 -10.93 -2.67 -14.06
C GLN A 200 -9.54 -2.43 -14.66
N SER A 201 -8.80 -1.47 -14.11
CA SER A 201 -7.44 -1.18 -14.55
C SER A 201 -6.51 -2.36 -14.36
N ASN A 202 -5.48 -2.47 -15.20
CA ASN A 202 -4.47 -3.51 -15.03
C ASN A 202 -3.81 -3.39 -13.65
N TRP A 203 -3.83 -4.50 -12.92
CA TRP A 203 -3.27 -4.61 -11.58
C TRP A 203 -2.73 -6.02 -11.34
N ILE A 204 -1.53 -6.11 -10.80
CA ILE A 204 -0.87 -7.38 -10.45
C ILE A 204 -0.19 -7.20 -9.08
N ASP A 205 -0.56 -8.02 -8.10
CA ASP A 205 0.24 -8.24 -6.89
C ASP A 205 1.45 -9.09 -7.26
N THR A 206 2.64 -8.49 -7.31
CA THR A 206 3.88 -9.18 -7.65
C THR A 206 4.45 -9.98 -6.46
N GLY A 207 3.60 -10.61 -5.66
CA GLY A 207 3.95 -11.32 -4.42
C GLY A 207 4.72 -12.62 -4.59
N THR A 208 4.80 -13.16 -5.80
CA THR A 208 5.57 -14.37 -6.15
C THR A 208 6.38 -14.14 -7.43
N ILE A 209 7.33 -15.04 -7.72
CA ILE A 209 8.17 -14.97 -8.93
C ILE A 209 7.28 -15.07 -10.18
N GLU A 210 6.34 -16.00 -10.20
CA GLU A 210 5.43 -16.22 -11.33
C GLU A 210 4.59 -14.95 -11.61
N ARG A 211 4.10 -14.27 -10.55
CA ARG A 211 3.33 -13.04 -10.71
C ARG A 211 4.18 -11.84 -11.12
N LEU A 212 5.46 -11.81 -10.72
CA LEU A 212 6.40 -10.82 -11.23
C LEU A 212 6.67 -11.02 -12.73
N GLU A 213 6.77 -12.27 -13.19
CA GLU A 213 6.91 -12.61 -14.60
C GLU A 213 5.68 -12.21 -15.43
N LEU A 214 4.47 -12.37 -14.89
CA LEU A 214 3.23 -11.89 -15.54
C LEU A 214 3.18 -10.38 -15.73
N ALA A 215 3.89 -9.61 -14.90
CA ALA A 215 3.97 -8.16 -15.01
C ALA A 215 5.00 -7.68 -16.06
N ASN A 216 5.88 -8.57 -16.57
CA ASN A 216 6.90 -8.30 -17.57
C ASN A 216 6.39 -8.53 -18.98
#